data_6cfad8b28694828ad40f252788785b89
#
_entry.id   6cfad8b28694828ad40f252788785b89
#
_cell.length_a   1.000
_cell.length_b   1.000
_cell.length_c   1.000
_cell.angle_alpha   90.00
_cell.angle_beta   90.00
_cell.angle_gamma   90.00
#
_symmetry.space_group_name_H-M   'P 1'
#
loop_
_entity.id
_entity.type
_entity.pdbx_description
1 polymer ?
#
loop_
_entity_poly.entity_id
_entity_poly.type
_entity_poly.pdbx_seq_one_letter_code
_entity_poly.pdbx_strand_id
1 'polypeptide(L)'
;MLKGTQAGQIIAVLERIPVRKRNKVKEVTMDMAANMIKAVRRCFSNAIRVIDRFHVQKLACDAVQEARIKYRWEALDEESRLIEEARKNKQTYQPEVFSNGDTLKQLLARSRYLLFKHQSKWTASQKERADLLFPRYPELFKAYELAIRLGNIFTICKNKQVAFKRLAIWYNDVEAAGIDAFKTVARSVQQHYEAILNFFDNRSTNASAESFNAKIKAFRATSRGVRDTTFFLFRLANIYA
;
A
#
# COMPACT_ATOMS: atom_id res chain seq x y z
N MET A 1 -1.70 -15.84 21.87
CA MET A 1 -1.35 -14.62 21.11
C MET A 1 0.07 -14.18 21.45
N LEU A 2 0.71 -13.44 20.55
CA LEU A 2 2.10 -13.02 20.69
C LEU A 2 2.18 -11.50 20.82
N LYS A 3 2.98 -10.99 21.76
CA LYS A 3 3.26 -9.56 21.88
C LYS A 3 4.49 -9.24 21.04
N GLY A 4 4.29 -8.53 19.94
CA GLY A 4 5.36 -8.10 19.03
C GLY A 4 5.44 -8.93 17.75
N THR A 5 6.32 -8.49 16.85
CA THR A 5 6.49 -9.04 15.49
C THR A 5 7.92 -9.50 15.22
N GLN A 6 8.75 -9.69 16.23
CA GLN A 6 10.13 -10.15 16.06
C GLN A 6 10.15 -11.61 15.54
N ALA A 7 10.95 -11.86 14.51
CA ALA A 7 11.03 -13.17 13.85
C ALA A 7 11.29 -14.32 14.82
N GLY A 8 12.20 -14.14 15.79
CA GLY A 8 12.54 -15.16 16.78
C GLY A 8 11.34 -15.56 17.67
N GLN A 9 10.55 -14.58 18.08
CA GLN A 9 9.34 -14.83 18.89
C GLN A 9 8.26 -15.57 18.07
N ILE A 10 8.06 -15.17 16.81
CA ILE A 10 7.13 -15.84 15.90
C ILE A 10 7.56 -17.27 15.68
N ILE A 11 8.84 -17.51 15.39
CA ILE A 11 9.42 -18.85 15.18
C ILE A 11 9.22 -19.72 16.42
N ALA A 12 9.56 -19.24 17.61
CA ALA A 12 9.42 -19.97 18.86
C ALA A 12 7.98 -20.45 19.13
N VAL A 13 6.98 -19.64 18.74
CA VAL A 13 5.57 -20.03 18.86
C VAL A 13 5.17 -21.04 17.79
N LEU A 14 5.59 -20.82 16.54
CA LEU A 14 5.28 -21.73 15.44
C LEU A 14 5.97 -23.10 15.58
N GLU A 15 7.17 -23.15 16.17
CA GLU A 15 7.90 -24.39 16.42
C GLU A 15 7.25 -25.29 17.50
N ARG A 16 6.33 -24.75 18.31
CA ARG A 16 5.46 -25.55 19.19
C ARG A 16 4.50 -26.45 18.43
N ILE A 17 4.19 -26.12 17.18
CA ILE A 17 3.41 -26.99 16.29
C ILE A 17 4.32 -28.11 15.82
N PRO A 18 3.94 -29.39 16.02
CA PRO A 18 4.76 -30.50 15.59
C PRO A 18 5.19 -30.45 14.12
N VAL A 19 6.45 -30.75 13.82
CA VAL A 19 7.01 -30.71 12.45
C VAL A 19 6.13 -31.46 11.45
N ARG A 20 5.59 -32.63 11.84
CA ARG A 20 4.68 -33.41 10.99
C ARG A 20 3.44 -32.61 10.54
N LYS A 21 2.91 -31.72 11.40
CA LYS A 21 1.77 -30.85 11.06
C LYS A 21 2.23 -29.68 10.19
N ARG A 22 3.38 -29.06 10.52
CA ARG A 22 3.93 -27.95 9.73
C ARG A 22 4.28 -28.38 8.30
N ASN A 23 4.80 -29.58 8.11
CA ASN A 23 5.14 -30.13 6.80
C ASN A 23 3.92 -30.45 5.92
N LYS A 24 2.71 -30.49 6.49
CA LYS A 24 1.45 -30.64 5.73
C LYS A 24 0.96 -29.31 5.13
N VAL A 25 1.50 -28.18 5.56
CA VAL A 25 1.14 -26.87 5.02
C VAL A 25 1.69 -26.76 3.60
N LYS A 26 0.82 -26.60 2.63
CA LYS A 26 1.17 -26.51 1.21
C LYS A 26 1.53 -25.10 0.78
N GLU A 27 0.89 -24.11 1.38
CA GLU A 27 1.04 -22.71 1.00
C GLU A 27 0.92 -21.78 2.22
N VAL A 28 1.70 -20.71 2.22
CA VAL A 28 1.61 -19.62 3.21
C VAL A 28 1.55 -18.28 2.48
N THR A 29 0.43 -17.59 2.66
CA THR A 29 0.26 -16.21 2.18
C THR A 29 0.70 -15.24 3.26
N MET A 30 1.51 -14.24 2.87
CA MET A 30 2.11 -13.27 3.79
C MET A 30 2.34 -11.92 3.12
N ASP A 31 2.71 -10.91 3.92
CA ASP A 31 3.26 -9.66 3.43
C ASP A 31 4.75 -9.79 3.04
N MET A 32 5.36 -8.69 2.62
CA MET A 32 6.79 -8.64 2.26
C MET A 32 7.71 -8.35 3.46
N ALA A 33 7.21 -8.42 4.70
CA ALA A 33 8.01 -8.12 5.87
C ALA A 33 9.10 -9.20 6.10
N ALA A 34 10.34 -8.77 6.26
CA ALA A 34 11.50 -9.66 6.39
C ALA A 34 11.38 -10.63 7.57
N ASN A 35 10.77 -10.21 8.70
CA ASN A 35 10.50 -11.04 9.87
C ASN A 35 9.53 -12.19 9.55
N MET A 36 8.46 -11.92 8.78
CA MET A 36 7.51 -12.95 8.34
C MET A 36 8.15 -13.92 7.36
N ILE A 37 8.88 -13.40 6.37
CA ILE A 37 9.62 -14.23 5.41
C ILE A 37 10.59 -15.17 6.13
N LYS A 38 11.34 -14.66 7.13
CA LYS A 38 12.26 -15.47 7.93
C LYS A 38 11.52 -16.54 8.72
N ALA A 39 10.40 -16.20 9.36
CA ALA A 39 9.60 -17.14 10.13
C ALA A 39 9.02 -18.24 9.25
N VAL A 40 8.44 -17.89 8.10
CA VAL A 40 7.87 -18.86 7.16
C VAL A 40 8.93 -19.78 6.58
N ARG A 41 10.09 -19.24 6.17
CA ARG A 41 11.22 -20.08 5.70
C ARG A 41 11.67 -21.10 6.72
N ARG A 42 11.73 -20.73 7.99
CA ARG A 42 12.17 -21.60 9.07
C ARG A 42 11.12 -22.65 9.45
N CYS A 43 9.86 -22.22 9.57
CA CYS A 43 8.81 -23.07 10.15
C CYS A 43 8.05 -23.92 9.14
N PHE A 44 8.00 -23.50 7.87
CA PHE A 44 7.21 -24.11 6.79
C PHE A 44 8.05 -24.28 5.52
N SER A 45 9.16 -25.03 5.64
CA SER A 45 10.15 -25.22 4.56
C SER A 45 9.54 -25.85 3.29
N ASN A 46 8.50 -26.67 3.43
CA ASN A 46 7.83 -27.35 2.31
C ASN A 46 6.70 -26.53 1.69
N ALA A 47 6.33 -25.39 2.30
CA ALA A 47 5.22 -24.60 1.82
C ALA A 47 5.65 -23.63 0.71
N ILE A 48 4.80 -23.49 -0.31
CA ILE A 48 4.90 -22.44 -1.32
C ILE A 48 4.61 -21.10 -0.63
N ARG A 49 5.48 -20.11 -0.82
CA ARG A 49 5.32 -18.77 -0.29
C ARG A 49 4.60 -17.90 -1.30
N VAL A 50 3.53 -17.25 -0.87
CA VAL A 50 2.75 -16.32 -1.69
C VAL A 50 2.77 -14.96 -1.03
N ILE A 51 3.12 -13.93 -1.79
CA ILE A 51 2.95 -12.55 -1.35
C ILE A 51 1.54 -12.10 -1.71
N ASP A 52 0.84 -11.56 -0.72
CA ASP A 52 -0.50 -11.01 -0.94
C ASP A 52 -0.41 -9.79 -1.87
N ARG A 53 -1.20 -9.83 -2.95
CA ARG A 53 -1.29 -8.76 -3.94
C ARG A 53 -1.62 -7.40 -3.35
N PHE A 54 -2.39 -7.36 -2.25
CA PHE A 54 -2.77 -6.11 -1.59
C PHE A 54 -1.53 -5.33 -1.12
N HIS A 55 -0.54 -6.03 -0.55
CA HIS A 55 0.69 -5.40 -0.09
C HIS A 55 1.55 -4.89 -1.26
N VAL A 56 1.56 -5.59 -2.39
CA VAL A 56 2.24 -5.13 -3.61
C VAL A 56 1.58 -3.87 -4.17
N GLN A 57 0.24 -3.88 -4.29
CA GLN A 57 -0.52 -2.71 -4.74
C GLN A 57 -0.36 -1.52 -3.79
N LYS A 58 -0.33 -1.79 -2.47
CA LYS A 58 -0.13 -0.76 -1.45
C LYS A 58 1.20 -0.03 -1.64
N LEU A 59 2.31 -0.72 -1.93
CA LEU A 59 3.59 -0.07 -2.19
C LEU A 59 3.51 0.94 -3.35
N ALA A 60 2.89 0.57 -4.45
CA ALA A 60 2.72 1.46 -5.60
C ALA A 60 1.81 2.65 -5.27
N CYS A 61 0.72 2.41 -4.54
CA CYS A 61 -0.16 3.48 -4.09
C CYS A 61 0.55 4.44 -3.10
N ASP A 62 1.36 3.91 -2.20
CA ASP A 62 2.12 4.73 -1.24
C ASP A 62 3.14 5.61 -2.00
N ALA A 63 3.81 5.11 -3.05
CA ALA A 63 4.71 5.89 -3.90
C ALA A 63 3.98 7.05 -4.63
N VAL A 64 2.76 6.81 -5.13
CA VAL A 64 1.93 7.89 -5.72
C VAL A 64 1.57 8.93 -4.67
N GLN A 65 1.24 8.49 -3.44
CA GLN A 65 0.91 9.42 -2.36
C GLN A 65 2.12 10.23 -1.90
N GLU A 66 3.30 9.66 -1.91
CA GLU A 66 4.56 10.35 -1.61
C GLU A 66 4.78 11.51 -2.59
N ALA A 67 4.66 11.26 -3.90
CA ALA A 67 4.75 12.29 -4.92
C ALA A 67 3.68 13.39 -4.72
N ARG A 68 2.41 13.01 -4.47
CA ARG A 68 1.35 13.98 -4.20
C ARG A 68 1.63 14.83 -2.95
N ILE A 69 2.16 14.20 -1.90
CA ILE A 69 2.48 14.90 -0.63
C ILE A 69 3.61 15.90 -0.87
N LYS A 70 4.64 15.53 -1.64
CA LYS A 70 5.72 16.44 -2.03
C LYS A 70 5.16 17.69 -2.70
N TYR A 71 4.37 17.53 -3.76
CA TYR A 71 3.74 18.68 -4.45
C TYR A 71 2.84 19.50 -3.54
N ARG A 72 2.17 18.86 -2.58
CA ARG A 72 1.35 19.60 -1.62
C ARG A 72 2.18 20.47 -0.68
N TRP A 73 3.34 20.00 -0.25
CA TRP A 73 4.25 20.81 0.57
C TRP A 73 4.81 21.97 -0.25
N GLU A 74 5.25 21.73 -1.47
CA GLU A 74 5.69 22.79 -2.38
C GLU A 74 4.62 23.87 -2.58
N ALA A 75 3.36 23.47 -2.77
CA ALA A 75 2.24 24.43 -2.90
C ALA A 75 1.96 25.21 -1.60
N LEU A 76 2.16 24.60 -0.42
CA LEU A 76 2.00 25.29 0.86
C LEU A 76 3.14 26.28 1.13
N ASP A 77 4.38 25.92 0.78
CA ASP A 77 5.54 26.78 0.92
C ASP A 77 5.43 28.01 -0.01
N GLU A 78 5.01 27.78 -1.24
CA GLU A 78 4.76 28.85 -2.21
C GLU A 78 3.64 29.78 -1.76
N GLU A 79 2.53 29.24 -1.26
CA GLU A 79 1.44 30.08 -0.71
C GLU A 79 1.92 30.90 0.47
N SER A 80 2.74 30.34 1.37
CA SER A 80 3.31 31.05 2.51
C SER A 80 4.20 32.20 2.06
N ARG A 81 5.03 31.98 1.04
CA ARG A 81 5.88 33.00 0.41
C ARG A 81 5.05 34.15 -0.16
N LEU A 82 3.99 33.82 -0.93
CA LEU A 82 3.11 34.83 -1.53
C LEU A 82 2.34 35.65 -0.48
N ILE A 83 1.92 35.03 0.62
CA ILE A 83 1.28 35.74 1.74
C ILE A 83 2.25 36.75 2.38
N GLU A 84 3.52 36.34 2.59
CA GLU A 84 4.53 37.24 3.15
C GLU A 84 4.85 38.43 2.21
N GLU A 85 4.95 38.16 0.90
CA GLU A 85 5.15 39.20 -0.12
C GLU A 85 3.96 40.19 -0.16
N ALA A 86 2.73 39.70 -0.16
CA ALA A 86 1.55 40.55 -0.11
C ALA A 86 1.52 41.42 1.15
N ARG A 87 1.91 40.83 2.33
CA ARG A 87 1.99 41.59 3.59
C ARG A 87 3.02 42.73 3.53
N LYS A 88 4.19 42.47 2.95
CA LYS A 88 5.24 43.49 2.75
C LYS A 88 4.73 44.65 1.87
N ASN A 89 3.93 44.30 0.87
CA ASN A 89 3.35 45.27 -0.08
C ASN A 89 2.03 45.88 0.44
N LYS A 90 1.63 45.63 1.68
CA LYS A 90 0.35 46.07 2.27
C LYS A 90 -0.88 45.65 1.45
N GLN A 91 -0.81 44.49 0.82
CA GLN A 91 -1.87 43.89 0.02
C GLN A 91 -2.44 42.65 0.70
N THR A 92 -3.69 42.29 0.39
CA THR A 92 -4.30 41.05 0.85
C THR A 92 -4.05 39.97 -0.19
N TYR A 93 -3.42 38.86 0.24
CA TYR A 93 -3.25 37.70 -0.63
C TYR A 93 -4.61 37.05 -0.94
N GLN A 94 -4.85 36.79 -2.21
CA GLN A 94 -5.99 35.98 -2.66
C GLN A 94 -5.47 34.78 -3.45
N PRO A 95 -5.79 33.54 -3.01
CA PRO A 95 -5.36 32.34 -3.72
C PRO A 95 -6.10 32.19 -5.05
N GLU A 96 -5.42 31.67 -6.06
CA GLU A 96 -6.06 31.20 -7.30
C GLU A 96 -7.09 30.12 -6.96
N VAL A 97 -8.30 30.24 -7.48
CA VAL A 97 -9.39 29.27 -7.33
C VAL A 97 -9.69 28.68 -8.71
N PHE A 98 -9.66 27.34 -8.79
CA PHE A 98 -9.97 26.61 -10.03
C PHE A 98 -11.47 26.56 -10.30
N SER A 99 -11.84 26.13 -11.51
CA SER A 99 -13.24 26.02 -11.96
C SER A 99 -14.13 25.16 -11.05
N ASN A 100 -13.53 24.20 -10.31
CA ASN A 100 -14.20 23.34 -9.34
C ASN A 100 -14.28 23.92 -7.92
N GLY A 101 -13.84 25.16 -7.71
CA GLY A 101 -13.82 25.83 -6.42
C GLY A 101 -12.67 25.45 -5.48
N ASP A 102 -11.74 24.60 -5.90
CA ASP A 102 -10.55 24.24 -5.09
C ASP A 102 -9.42 25.28 -5.32
N THR A 103 -8.68 25.60 -4.28
CA THR A 103 -7.33 26.19 -4.42
C THR A 103 -6.31 25.07 -4.69
N LEU A 104 -5.09 25.42 -5.11
CA LEU A 104 -4.05 24.42 -5.43
C LEU A 104 -3.78 23.45 -4.27
N LYS A 105 -3.64 23.96 -3.04
CA LYS A 105 -3.45 23.13 -1.84
C LYS A 105 -4.65 22.21 -1.54
N GLN A 106 -5.87 22.70 -1.85
CA GLN A 106 -7.11 21.93 -1.68
C GLN A 106 -7.25 20.87 -2.76
N LEU A 107 -6.92 21.17 -4.01
CA LEU A 107 -6.90 20.23 -5.12
C LEU A 107 -5.97 19.05 -4.80
N LEU A 108 -4.72 19.32 -4.37
CA LEU A 108 -3.75 18.30 -3.97
C LEU A 108 -4.20 17.51 -2.74
N ALA A 109 -4.82 18.15 -1.75
CA ALA A 109 -5.33 17.46 -0.56
C ALA A 109 -6.49 16.51 -0.88
N ARG A 110 -7.49 17.01 -1.63
CA ARG A 110 -8.73 16.31 -1.96
C ARG A 110 -8.54 15.23 -3.02
N SER A 111 -7.44 15.30 -3.80
CA SER A 111 -7.08 14.28 -4.79
C SER A 111 -6.56 12.97 -4.19
N ARG A 112 -6.34 12.90 -2.88
CA ARG A 112 -5.82 11.68 -2.22
C ARG A 112 -6.55 10.41 -2.63
N TYR A 113 -7.86 10.41 -2.57
CA TYR A 113 -8.66 9.20 -2.77
C TYR A 113 -8.87 8.81 -4.24
N LEU A 114 -8.82 9.77 -5.18
CA LEU A 114 -8.90 9.44 -6.60
C LEU A 114 -7.65 8.68 -7.06
N LEU A 115 -6.49 8.96 -6.49
CA LEU A 115 -5.21 8.34 -6.84
C LEU A 115 -5.09 6.88 -6.37
N PHE A 116 -5.98 6.39 -5.49
CA PHE A 116 -6.07 4.98 -5.11
C PHE A 116 -7.02 4.16 -6.01
N LYS A 117 -7.77 4.82 -6.88
CA LYS A 117 -8.84 4.18 -7.67
C LYS A 117 -8.49 4.18 -9.15
N HIS A 118 -8.88 3.13 -9.83
CA HIS A 118 -8.93 3.15 -11.29
C HIS A 118 -9.92 4.23 -11.76
N GLN A 119 -9.57 4.94 -12.84
CA GLN A 119 -10.38 6.06 -13.38
C GLN A 119 -11.85 5.71 -13.65
N SER A 120 -12.17 4.46 -14.01
CA SER A 120 -13.54 3.99 -14.20
C SER A 120 -14.40 4.00 -12.93
N LYS A 121 -13.79 4.16 -11.76
CA LYS A 121 -14.45 4.19 -10.44
C LYS A 121 -14.47 5.59 -9.84
N TRP A 122 -14.06 6.61 -10.59
CA TRP A 122 -14.10 7.98 -10.10
C TRP A 122 -15.53 8.53 -10.11
N THR A 123 -15.88 9.28 -9.08
CA THR A 123 -17.06 10.13 -9.07
C THR A 123 -16.86 11.31 -10.02
N ALA A 124 -17.94 11.99 -10.41
CA ALA A 124 -17.86 13.20 -11.24
C ALA A 124 -16.86 14.22 -10.66
N SER A 125 -16.96 14.53 -9.36
CA SER A 125 -16.05 15.45 -8.67
C SER A 125 -14.58 14.96 -8.62
N GLN A 126 -14.33 13.64 -8.60
CA GLN A 126 -12.97 13.09 -8.68
C GLN A 126 -12.41 13.19 -10.09
N LYS A 127 -13.23 13.03 -11.11
CA LYS A 127 -12.85 13.19 -12.52
C LYS A 127 -12.46 14.64 -12.80
N GLU A 128 -13.31 15.59 -12.39
CA GLU A 128 -13.05 17.01 -12.52
C GLU A 128 -11.71 17.42 -11.85
N ARG A 129 -11.42 16.90 -10.65
CA ARG A 129 -10.13 17.12 -9.99
C ARG A 129 -8.97 16.50 -10.75
N ALA A 130 -9.12 15.32 -11.31
CA ALA A 130 -8.10 14.67 -12.10
C ALA A 130 -7.76 15.46 -13.37
N ASP A 131 -8.78 16.01 -14.03
CA ASP A 131 -8.65 16.82 -15.24
C ASP A 131 -7.89 18.15 -14.97
N LEU A 132 -7.98 18.69 -13.75
CA LEU A 132 -7.20 19.86 -13.32
C LEU A 132 -5.80 19.49 -12.80
N LEU A 133 -5.67 18.33 -12.14
CA LEU A 133 -4.45 17.93 -11.45
C LEU A 133 -3.38 17.42 -12.42
N PHE A 134 -3.74 16.52 -13.33
CA PHE A 134 -2.76 15.80 -14.15
C PHE A 134 -2.05 16.66 -15.20
N PRO A 135 -2.70 17.63 -15.86
CA PRO A 135 -1.97 18.56 -16.74
C PRO A 135 -0.95 19.42 -15.98
N ARG A 136 -1.21 19.74 -14.72
CA ARG A 136 -0.33 20.52 -13.85
C ARG A 136 0.83 19.70 -13.26
N TYR A 137 0.61 18.40 -13.05
CA TYR A 137 1.59 17.46 -12.49
C TYR A 137 1.73 16.20 -13.35
N PRO A 138 2.37 16.29 -14.54
CA PRO A 138 2.51 15.14 -15.46
C PRO A 138 3.27 13.97 -14.84
N GLU A 139 4.22 14.24 -13.94
CA GLU A 139 4.96 13.20 -13.22
C GLU A 139 4.05 12.44 -12.24
N LEU A 140 3.12 13.13 -11.56
CA LEU A 140 2.13 12.49 -10.71
C LEU A 140 1.16 11.62 -11.53
N PHE A 141 0.82 12.05 -12.74
CA PHE A 141 0.03 11.23 -13.67
C PHE A 141 0.76 9.96 -14.07
N LYS A 142 2.05 10.06 -14.46
CA LYS A 142 2.89 8.89 -14.76
C LYS A 142 2.98 7.93 -13.57
N ALA A 143 3.19 8.46 -12.36
CA ALA A 143 3.20 7.66 -11.14
C ALA A 143 1.87 6.93 -10.92
N TYR A 144 0.74 7.62 -11.10
CA TYR A 144 -0.60 7.03 -11.03
C TYR A 144 -0.78 5.90 -12.06
N GLU A 145 -0.40 6.13 -13.32
CA GLU A 145 -0.50 5.09 -14.37
C GLU A 145 0.32 3.85 -14.03
N LEU A 146 1.54 4.00 -13.52
CA LEU A 146 2.39 2.88 -13.10
C LEU A 146 1.74 2.08 -11.97
N ALA A 147 1.11 2.73 -10.99
CA ALA A 147 0.38 2.06 -9.92
C ALA A 147 -0.84 1.28 -10.44
N ILE A 148 -1.61 1.89 -11.34
CA ILE A 148 -2.77 1.24 -11.98
C ILE A 148 -2.33 0.06 -12.85
N ARG A 149 -1.26 0.19 -13.64
CA ARG A 149 -0.74 -0.90 -14.48
C ARG A 149 -0.29 -2.09 -13.63
N LEU A 150 0.41 -1.84 -12.51
CA LEU A 150 0.79 -2.92 -11.58
C LEU A 150 -0.46 -3.62 -11.01
N GLY A 151 -1.47 -2.88 -10.58
CA GLY A 151 -2.73 -3.43 -10.09
C GLY A 151 -3.47 -4.25 -11.13
N ASN A 152 -3.45 -3.82 -12.38
CA ASN A 152 -4.10 -4.51 -13.51
C ASN A 152 -3.44 -5.87 -13.80
N ILE A 153 -2.13 -6.04 -13.58
CA ILE A 153 -1.47 -7.36 -13.72
C ILE A 153 -2.18 -8.38 -12.85
N PHE A 154 -2.46 -8.07 -11.58
CA PHE A 154 -3.13 -8.98 -10.64
C PHE A 154 -4.61 -9.22 -10.99
N THR A 155 -5.25 -8.29 -11.65
CA THR A 155 -6.68 -8.37 -11.98
C THR A 155 -6.91 -9.12 -13.29
N ILE A 156 -6.11 -8.84 -14.31
CA ILE A 156 -6.34 -9.29 -15.69
C ILE A 156 -5.62 -10.63 -15.97
N CYS A 157 -4.40 -10.83 -15.46
CA CYS A 157 -3.62 -12.04 -15.76
C CYS A 157 -4.23 -13.25 -15.06
N LYS A 158 -4.45 -14.32 -15.85
CA LYS A 158 -5.01 -15.57 -15.34
C LYS A 158 -3.96 -16.60 -14.97
N ASN A 159 -2.75 -16.49 -15.50
CA ASN A 159 -1.67 -17.44 -15.24
C ASN A 159 -0.33 -16.72 -15.00
N LYS A 160 0.58 -17.46 -14.36
CA LYS A 160 1.90 -17.00 -13.91
C LYS A 160 2.78 -16.51 -15.05
N GLN A 161 2.76 -17.19 -16.22
CA GLN A 161 3.63 -16.84 -17.35
C GLN A 161 3.24 -15.50 -17.98
N VAL A 162 1.93 -15.26 -18.15
CA VAL A 162 1.44 -13.96 -18.67
C VAL A 162 1.74 -12.86 -17.66
N ALA A 163 1.55 -13.12 -16.37
CA ALA A 163 1.86 -12.16 -15.32
C ALA A 163 3.36 -11.80 -15.30
N PHE A 164 4.24 -12.80 -15.44
CA PHE A 164 5.70 -12.58 -15.54
C PHE A 164 6.07 -11.65 -16.68
N LYS A 165 5.55 -11.91 -17.92
CA LYS A 165 5.79 -11.06 -19.09
C LYS A 165 5.30 -9.63 -18.86
N ARG A 166 4.09 -9.46 -18.31
CA ARG A 166 3.54 -8.13 -18.04
C ARG A 166 4.31 -7.40 -16.94
N LEU A 167 4.81 -8.11 -15.96
CA LEU A 167 5.65 -7.54 -14.92
C LEU A 167 7.00 -7.06 -15.49
N ALA A 168 7.60 -7.82 -16.42
CA ALA A 168 8.81 -7.39 -17.12
C ALA A 168 8.59 -6.09 -17.94
N ILE A 169 7.45 -5.98 -18.64
CA ILE A 169 7.08 -4.74 -19.34
C ILE A 169 6.91 -3.59 -18.35
N TRP A 170 6.24 -3.84 -17.22
CA TRP A 170 6.05 -2.83 -16.19
C TRP A 170 7.39 -2.33 -15.60
N TYR A 171 8.40 -3.17 -15.46
CA TYR A 171 9.74 -2.74 -15.05
C TYR A 171 10.35 -1.75 -16.07
N ASN A 172 10.25 -2.05 -17.35
CA ASN A 172 10.73 -1.13 -18.40
C ASN A 172 9.97 0.22 -18.34
N ASP A 173 8.66 0.20 -18.09
CA ASP A 173 7.86 1.42 -17.91
C ASP A 173 8.35 2.23 -16.70
N VAL A 174 8.72 1.57 -15.60
CA VAL A 174 9.26 2.25 -14.40
C VAL A 174 10.63 2.88 -14.70
N GLU A 175 11.50 2.17 -15.39
CA GLU A 175 12.81 2.71 -15.79
C GLU A 175 12.66 3.92 -16.70
N ALA A 176 11.80 3.82 -17.72
CA ALA A 176 11.53 4.92 -18.65
C ALA A 176 10.89 6.14 -17.96
N ALA A 177 10.07 5.93 -16.93
CA ALA A 177 9.44 7.02 -16.17
C ALA A 177 10.43 7.78 -15.29
N GLY A 178 11.51 7.13 -14.83
CA GLY A 178 12.59 7.77 -14.05
C GLY A 178 12.19 8.18 -12.62
N ILE A 179 11.02 7.79 -12.11
CA ILE A 179 10.50 8.20 -10.81
C ILE A 179 11.14 7.39 -9.68
N ASP A 180 11.90 8.03 -8.79
CA ASP A 180 12.71 7.33 -7.78
C ASP A 180 11.88 6.51 -6.79
N ALA A 181 10.71 6.98 -6.38
CA ALA A 181 9.79 6.23 -5.53
C ALA A 181 9.39 4.91 -6.22
N PHE A 182 9.13 4.92 -7.53
CA PHE A 182 8.80 3.72 -8.29
C PHE A 182 9.99 2.80 -8.55
N LYS A 183 11.22 3.32 -8.65
CA LYS A 183 12.43 2.47 -8.67
C LYS A 183 12.55 1.64 -7.38
N THR A 184 12.15 2.23 -6.24
CA THR A 184 12.12 1.52 -4.95
C THR A 184 11.04 0.45 -4.92
N VAL A 185 9.84 0.73 -5.44
CA VAL A 185 8.77 -0.25 -5.61
C VAL A 185 9.23 -1.40 -6.51
N ALA A 186 9.83 -1.10 -7.66
CA ALA A 186 10.34 -2.09 -8.62
C ALA A 186 11.38 -3.02 -7.98
N ARG A 187 12.35 -2.48 -7.24
CA ARG A 187 13.33 -3.29 -6.49
C ARG A 187 12.66 -4.24 -5.49
N SER A 188 11.66 -3.76 -4.74
CA SER A 188 10.91 -4.58 -3.79
C SER A 188 10.14 -5.70 -4.49
N VAL A 189 9.49 -5.41 -5.62
CA VAL A 189 8.78 -6.40 -6.42
C VAL A 189 9.76 -7.40 -7.04
N GLN A 190 10.92 -6.94 -7.54
CA GLN A 190 11.96 -7.80 -8.09
C GLN A 190 12.57 -8.74 -7.04
N GLN A 191 12.79 -8.26 -5.84
CA GLN A 191 13.32 -9.08 -4.74
C GLN A 191 12.39 -10.23 -4.36
N HIS A 192 11.08 -10.07 -4.57
CA HIS A 192 10.06 -11.02 -4.16
C HIS A 192 9.26 -11.62 -5.33
N TYR A 193 9.75 -11.48 -6.57
CA TYR A 193 9.00 -11.79 -7.78
C TYR A 193 8.43 -13.21 -7.83
N GLU A 194 9.19 -14.23 -7.40
CA GLU A 194 8.71 -15.61 -7.36
C GLU A 194 7.49 -15.77 -6.44
N ALA A 195 7.59 -15.25 -5.21
CA ALA A 195 6.50 -15.35 -4.24
C ALA A 195 5.29 -14.48 -4.66
N ILE A 196 5.50 -13.39 -5.37
CA ILE A 196 4.45 -12.58 -5.99
C ILE A 196 3.77 -13.35 -7.13
N LEU A 197 4.55 -13.99 -7.98
CA LEU A 197 4.02 -14.77 -9.10
C LEU A 197 3.29 -16.05 -8.66
N ASN A 198 3.63 -16.61 -7.51
CA ASN A 198 2.89 -17.75 -6.93
C ASN A 198 1.43 -17.42 -6.61
N PHE A 199 1.08 -16.14 -6.45
CA PHE A 199 -0.32 -15.71 -6.34
C PHE A 199 -1.19 -16.18 -7.52
N PHE A 200 -0.64 -16.31 -8.72
CA PHE A 200 -1.41 -16.66 -9.92
C PHE A 200 -1.74 -18.15 -10.02
N ASP A 201 -1.15 -18.98 -9.17
CA ASP A 201 -1.45 -20.42 -9.13
C ASP A 201 -2.80 -20.67 -8.43
N ASN A 202 -3.04 -20.09 -7.25
CA ASN A 202 -4.23 -20.31 -6.44
C ASN A 202 -5.01 -19.02 -6.11
N ARG A 203 -4.50 -17.85 -6.42
CA ARG A 203 -5.05 -16.52 -6.07
C ARG A 203 -5.28 -16.32 -4.56
N SER A 204 -4.44 -16.92 -3.76
CA SER A 204 -4.55 -16.87 -2.30
C SER A 204 -4.29 -15.46 -1.77
N THR A 205 -5.09 -15.04 -0.80
CA THR A 205 -5.01 -13.73 -0.15
C THR A 205 -5.03 -13.86 1.36
N ASN A 206 -4.58 -12.82 2.06
CA ASN A 206 -4.65 -12.73 3.52
C ASN A 206 -6.03 -12.27 4.05
N ALA A 207 -7.09 -12.35 3.24
CA ALA A 207 -8.41 -11.83 3.59
C ALA A 207 -8.94 -12.31 4.96
N SER A 208 -8.71 -13.58 5.31
CA SER A 208 -9.08 -14.12 6.62
C SER A 208 -8.30 -13.47 7.76
N ALA A 209 -6.99 -13.29 7.60
CA ALA A 209 -6.14 -12.64 8.60
C ALA A 209 -6.49 -11.15 8.72
N GLU A 210 -6.80 -10.46 7.61
CA GLU A 210 -7.24 -9.06 7.61
C GLU A 210 -8.59 -8.91 8.30
N SER A 211 -9.55 -9.80 8.04
CA SER A 211 -10.84 -9.83 8.74
C SER A 211 -10.65 -10.02 10.24
N PHE A 212 -9.79 -10.95 10.66
CA PHE A 212 -9.47 -11.15 12.07
C PHE A 212 -8.81 -9.92 12.69
N ASN A 213 -7.84 -9.30 12.01
CA ASN A 213 -7.21 -8.07 12.46
C ASN A 213 -8.20 -6.89 12.56
N ALA A 214 -9.20 -6.82 11.68
CA ALA A 214 -10.27 -5.82 11.77
C ALA A 214 -11.11 -6.02 13.05
N LYS A 215 -11.44 -7.26 13.41
CA LYS A 215 -12.14 -7.59 14.67
C LYS A 215 -11.32 -7.18 15.88
N ILE A 216 -10.00 -7.43 15.88
CA ILE A 216 -9.08 -7.00 16.95
C ILE A 216 -9.08 -5.47 17.08
N LYS A 217 -9.00 -4.75 15.96
CA LYS A 217 -9.04 -3.27 15.95
C LYS A 217 -10.36 -2.73 16.50
N ALA A 218 -11.49 -3.31 16.09
CA ALA A 218 -12.81 -2.95 16.59
C ALA A 218 -12.91 -3.17 18.11
N PHE A 219 -12.49 -4.33 18.59
CA PHE A 219 -12.46 -4.63 20.02
C PHE A 219 -11.57 -3.65 20.80
N ARG A 220 -10.40 -3.30 20.27
CA ARG A 220 -9.51 -2.29 20.87
C ARG A 220 -10.18 -0.91 20.94
N ALA A 221 -10.93 -0.52 19.92
CA ALA A 221 -11.65 0.75 19.88
C ALA A 221 -12.75 0.82 20.95
N THR A 222 -13.51 -0.26 21.17
CA THR A 222 -14.52 -0.33 22.23
C THR A 222 -13.92 -0.21 23.64
N SER A 223 -12.68 -0.66 23.81
CA SER A 223 -11.94 -0.58 25.07
C SER A 223 -11.27 0.79 25.31
N ARG A 224 -11.49 1.79 24.43
CA ARG A 224 -10.87 3.13 24.47
C ARG A 224 -9.34 3.11 24.66
N GLY A 225 -8.70 2.08 24.11
CA GLY A 225 -7.26 1.84 24.21
C GLY A 225 -6.92 0.60 25.05
N VAL A 226 -5.63 0.30 25.18
CA VAL A 226 -5.14 -0.87 25.92
C VAL A 226 -4.16 -0.39 26.98
N ARG A 227 -4.60 -0.38 28.23
CA ARG A 227 -3.74 -0.06 29.39
C ARG A 227 -2.91 -1.27 29.80
N ASP A 228 -3.54 -2.44 29.89
CA ASP A 228 -2.90 -3.71 30.18
C ASP A 228 -2.97 -4.62 28.92
N THR A 229 -1.82 -4.82 28.29
CA THR A 229 -1.70 -5.64 27.09
C THR A 229 -1.96 -7.11 27.36
N THR A 230 -1.57 -7.63 28.55
CA THR A 230 -1.73 -9.04 28.92
C THR A 230 -3.19 -9.38 29.11
N PHE A 231 -3.90 -8.56 29.86
CA PHE A 231 -5.34 -8.71 30.06
C PHE A 231 -6.13 -8.54 28.75
N PHE A 232 -5.74 -7.58 27.91
CA PHE A 232 -6.34 -7.41 26.59
C PHE A 232 -6.19 -8.64 25.71
N LEU A 233 -4.99 -9.24 25.65
CA LEU A 233 -4.72 -10.45 24.89
C LEU A 233 -5.47 -11.66 25.45
N PHE A 234 -5.60 -11.76 26.77
CA PHE A 234 -6.42 -12.80 27.44
C PHE A 234 -7.89 -12.69 27.03
N ARG A 235 -8.48 -11.50 27.10
CA ARG A 235 -9.87 -11.27 26.65
C ARG A 235 -10.07 -11.59 25.17
N LEU A 236 -9.14 -11.16 24.32
CA LEU A 236 -9.16 -11.48 22.89
C LEU A 236 -9.13 -12.97 22.62
N ALA A 237 -8.29 -13.72 23.35
CA ALA A 237 -8.23 -15.18 23.23
C ALA A 237 -9.57 -15.83 23.59
N ASN A 238 -10.25 -15.36 24.66
CA ASN A 238 -11.53 -15.93 25.08
C ASN A 238 -12.71 -15.58 24.15
N ILE A 239 -12.61 -14.47 23.39
CA ILE A 239 -13.69 -14.05 22.48
C ILE A 239 -13.56 -14.69 21.10
N TYR A 240 -12.32 -14.92 20.65
CA TYR A 240 -12.04 -15.29 19.24
C TYR A 240 -11.25 -16.60 19.08
N ALA A 241 -10.98 -17.36 20.15
CA ALA A 241 -10.28 -18.65 20.06
C ALA A 241 -11.26 -19.81 19.82
#